data_9aaacb80fa200116a731ff8c715e4ba5
#
_entry.id   9aaacb80fa200116a731ff8c715e4ba5
#
_cell.length_a   1.000
_cell.length_b   1.000
_cell.length_c   1.000
_cell.angle_alpha   90.00
_cell.angle_beta   90.00
_cell.angle_gamma   90.00
#
_symmetry.space_group_name_H-M   'P 1'
#
loop_
_entity.id
_entity.type
_entity.pdbx_description
1 polymer ?
#
loop_
_entity_poly.entity_id
_entity_poly.type
_entity_poly.pdbx_seq_one_letter_code
_entity_poly.pdbx_strand_id
1 'polypeptide(L)'
;MSPQFTIHKDIAKAETLPSSFYKDEDVFSKVREKIFLKSWQWLGDNSGLKLTNSVQPLTLLDGFLTEPILLTRDKEGTINCMSNVCTHRAHILALGPGKSKNITCAYHGGSFDLK
;
A
#
# COMPACT_ATOMS: atom_id res chain seq x y z
N MET A 1 -4.00 -25.53 -16.36
CA MET A 1 -4.34 -25.88 -14.96
C MET A 1 -3.29 -25.29 -14.05
N SER A 2 -3.69 -24.54 -13.03
CA SER A 2 -2.72 -24.05 -12.03
C SER A 2 -2.12 -25.23 -11.28
N PRO A 3 -0.81 -25.22 -11.01
CA PRO A 3 -0.18 -26.28 -10.26
C PRO A 3 -0.83 -26.40 -8.87
N GLN A 4 -1.16 -27.62 -8.48
CA GLN A 4 -1.72 -27.91 -7.17
C GLN A 4 -0.58 -28.27 -6.22
N PHE A 5 -0.36 -27.44 -5.20
CA PHE A 5 0.65 -27.68 -4.17
C PHE A 5 0.01 -28.35 -2.96
N THR A 6 0.63 -29.40 -2.47
CA THR A 6 0.16 -30.14 -1.30
C THR A 6 1.19 -30.01 -0.18
N ILE A 7 0.72 -29.65 1.01
CA ILE A 7 1.54 -29.58 2.22
C ILE A 7 1.08 -30.72 3.14
N HIS A 8 2.04 -31.49 3.67
CA HIS A 8 1.73 -32.56 4.61
C HIS A 8 1.16 -31.99 5.91
N LYS A 9 0.07 -32.59 6.42
CA LYS A 9 -0.60 -32.13 7.65
C LYS A 9 0.25 -32.26 8.90
N ASP A 10 1.11 -33.27 8.95
CA ASP A 10 2.07 -33.47 10.03
C ASP A 10 3.30 -32.63 9.75
N ILE A 11 3.57 -31.66 10.63
CA ILE A 11 4.71 -30.74 10.49
C ILE A 11 6.07 -31.46 10.47
N ALA A 12 6.20 -32.60 11.15
CA ALA A 12 7.42 -33.38 11.15
C ALA A 12 7.73 -34.06 9.80
N LYS A 13 6.75 -34.14 8.93
CA LYS A 13 6.83 -34.72 7.57
C LYS A 13 6.62 -33.69 6.47
N ALA A 14 6.30 -32.46 6.85
CA ALA A 14 6.09 -31.39 5.88
C ALA A 14 7.43 -30.96 5.27
N GLU A 15 7.43 -30.82 3.97
CA GLU A 15 8.57 -30.27 3.20
C GLU A 15 8.25 -28.86 2.74
N THR A 16 9.27 -28.12 2.35
CA THR A 16 9.11 -26.81 1.71
C THR A 16 8.39 -26.97 0.37
N LEU A 17 7.73 -25.91 -0.07
CA LEU A 17 7.10 -25.89 -1.38
C LEU A 17 8.16 -26.09 -2.49
N PRO A 18 7.82 -26.75 -3.59
CA PRO A 18 8.75 -27.01 -4.68
C PRO A 18 9.19 -25.70 -5.35
N SER A 19 10.35 -25.70 -6.00
CA SER A 19 10.91 -24.50 -6.65
C SER A 19 9.97 -23.87 -7.69
N SER A 20 9.09 -24.65 -8.31
CA SER A 20 8.07 -24.17 -9.24
C SER A 20 7.09 -23.19 -8.58
N PHE A 21 6.77 -23.35 -7.29
CA PHE A 21 5.93 -22.38 -6.56
C PHE A 21 6.52 -20.95 -6.58
N TYR A 22 7.85 -20.84 -6.47
CA TYR A 22 8.54 -19.55 -6.38
C TYR A 22 8.86 -18.92 -7.73
N LYS A 23 8.64 -19.65 -8.84
CA LYS A 23 9.01 -19.23 -10.20
C LYS A 23 7.82 -19.09 -11.14
N ASP A 24 6.64 -19.53 -10.72
CA ASP A 24 5.44 -19.58 -11.55
C ASP A 24 4.69 -18.24 -11.48
N GLU A 25 4.48 -17.60 -12.62
CA GLU A 25 3.80 -16.30 -12.73
C GLU A 25 2.33 -16.35 -12.30
N ASP A 26 1.64 -17.48 -12.54
CA ASP A 26 0.25 -17.65 -12.09
C ASP A 26 0.16 -17.74 -10.57
N VAL A 27 1.15 -18.41 -9.95
CA VAL A 27 1.26 -18.48 -8.49
C VAL A 27 1.57 -17.11 -7.92
N PHE A 28 2.50 -16.37 -8.51
CA PHE A 28 2.83 -15.01 -8.11
C PHE A 28 1.61 -14.09 -8.14
N SER A 29 0.85 -14.10 -9.24
CA SER A 29 -0.38 -13.33 -9.38
C SER A 29 -1.42 -13.69 -8.32
N LYS A 30 -1.60 -14.99 -8.02
CA LYS A 30 -2.52 -15.43 -6.98
C LYS A 30 -2.09 -15.04 -5.57
N VAL A 31 -0.79 -15.09 -5.28
CA VAL A 31 -0.24 -14.63 -3.99
C VAL A 31 -0.50 -13.13 -3.82
N ARG A 32 -0.27 -12.33 -4.87
CA ARG A 32 -0.59 -10.91 -4.87
C ARG A 32 -2.07 -10.66 -4.54
N GLU A 33 -2.98 -11.30 -5.28
CA GLU A 33 -4.42 -11.06 -5.15
C GLU A 33 -5.03 -11.63 -3.87
N LYS A 34 -4.61 -12.81 -3.45
CA LYS A 34 -5.25 -13.55 -2.36
C LYS A 34 -4.61 -13.31 -1.00
N ILE A 35 -3.35 -12.92 -0.95
CA ILE A 35 -2.60 -12.72 0.28
C ILE A 35 -2.28 -11.23 0.46
N PHE A 36 -1.43 -10.66 -0.37
CA PHE A 36 -0.93 -9.30 -0.12
C PHE A 36 -2.00 -8.22 -0.20
N LEU A 37 -2.93 -8.30 -1.15
CA LEU A 37 -4.06 -7.36 -1.23
C LEU A 37 -5.06 -7.46 -0.06
N LYS A 38 -4.99 -8.53 0.73
CA LYS A 38 -5.94 -8.82 1.82
C LYS A 38 -5.29 -8.87 3.19
N SER A 39 -4.00 -8.63 3.29
CA SER A 39 -3.26 -8.69 4.55
C SER A 39 -2.73 -7.32 4.96
N TRP A 40 -2.40 -7.19 6.24
CA TRP A 40 -1.73 -6.02 6.76
C TRP A 40 -0.35 -5.85 6.13
N GLN A 41 -0.04 -4.62 5.73
CA GLN A 41 1.25 -4.25 5.18
C GLN A 41 1.93 -3.24 6.09
N TRP A 42 3.21 -3.48 6.37
CA TRP A 42 4.02 -2.53 7.13
C TRP A 42 4.49 -1.39 6.23
N LEU A 43 4.18 -0.15 6.60
CA LEU A 43 4.50 1.05 5.81
C LEU A 43 5.71 1.81 6.34
N GLY A 44 6.27 1.41 7.47
CA GLY A 44 7.33 2.15 8.14
C GLY A 44 6.89 2.71 9.48
N ASP A 45 7.66 3.65 10.00
CA ASP A 45 7.36 4.39 11.22
C ASP A 45 6.71 5.77 10.95
N ASN A 46 6.37 6.46 12.01
CA ASN A 46 5.74 7.78 11.92
C ASN A 46 6.75 8.95 11.96
N SER A 47 8.03 8.71 11.72
CA SER A 47 9.08 9.74 11.79
C SER A 47 8.86 10.90 10.82
N GLY A 48 8.27 10.63 9.65
CA GLY A 48 7.87 11.63 8.66
C GLY A 48 6.61 12.43 9.03
N LEU A 49 5.87 12.03 10.06
CA LEU A 49 4.59 12.60 10.46
C LEU A 49 4.61 13.15 11.90
N LYS A 50 5.75 13.66 12.38
CA LYS A 50 5.90 14.14 13.77
C LYS A 50 5.02 15.34 14.11
N LEU A 51 4.73 16.18 13.13
CA LEU A 51 3.98 17.42 13.32
C LEU A 51 2.56 17.29 12.76
N THR A 52 1.61 18.00 13.35
CA THR A 52 0.25 18.12 12.81
C THR A 52 0.28 18.80 11.43
N ASN A 53 -0.71 18.49 10.62
CA ASN A 53 -0.81 18.94 9.23
C ASN A 53 0.35 18.45 8.34
N SER A 54 0.95 17.31 8.67
CA SER A 54 1.99 16.66 7.83
C SER A 54 1.35 15.74 6.80
N VAL A 55 1.98 15.65 5.64
CA VAL A 55 1.64 14.73 4.57
C VAL A 55 2.90 13.97 4.13
N GLN A 56 2.76 12.67 3.89
CA GLN A 56 3.83 11.78 3.49
C GLN A 56 3.33 10.83 2.40
N PRO A 57 3.61 11.10 1.12
CA PRO A 57 3.28 10.16 0.05
C PRO A 57 4.20 8.94 0.09
N LEU A 58 3.64 7.78 -0.21
CA LEU A 58 4.32 6.50 -0.28
C LEU A 58 3.77 5.69 -1.46
N THR A 59 4.54 4.73 -1.94
CA THR A 59 4.06 3.70 -2.86
C THR A 59 4.00 2.38 -2.11
N LEU A 60 2.79 1.83 -1.96
CA LEU A 60 2.60 0.55 -1.31
C LEU A 60 3.11 -0.57 -2.20
N LEU A 61 4.06 -1.37 -1.70
CA LEU A 61 4.67 -2.51 -2.37
C LEU A 61 5.04 -2.18 -3.82
N ASP A 62 5.97 -1.23 -3.98
CA ASP A 62 6.47 -0.79 -5.29
C ASP A 62 7.01 -1.97 -6.12
N GLY A 63 6.66 -1.98 -7.41
CA GLY A 63 6.96 -3.09 -8.31
C GLY A 63 6.08 -4.34 -8.13
N PHE A 64 5.21 -4.36 -7.12
CA PHE A 64 4.32 -5.49 -6.84
C PHE A 64 2.83 -5.09 -6.88
N LEU A 65 2.38 -4.19 -6.02
CA LEU A 65 1.06 -3.54 -6.09
C LEU A 65 1.16 -2.16 -6.74
N THR A 66 2.19 -1.42 -6.43
CA THR A 66 2.47 -0.07 -6.92
C THR A 66 1.30 0.89 -6.66
N GLU A 67 0.69 0.78 -5.47
CA GLU A 67 -0.46 1.61 -5.09
C GLU A 67 0.02 2.92 -4.46
N PRO A 68 -0.31 4.09 -5.04
CA PRO A 68 0.04 5.37 -4.46
C PRO A 68 -0.86 5.68 -3.27
N ILE A 69 -0.26 5.78 -2.09
CA ILE A 69 -0.94 6.11 -0.85
C ILE A 69 -0.38 7.39 -0.23
N LEU A 70 -1.17 8.01 0.61
CA LEU A 70 -0.82 9.22 1.34
C LEU A 70 -1.08 9.01 2.82
N LEU A 71 -0.02 9.06 3.61
CA LEU A 71 -0.14 9.17 5.06
C LEU A 71 -0.24 10.64 5.43
N THR A 72 -1.16 10.95 6.33
CA THR A 72 -1.37 12.30 6.83
C THR A 72 -1.40 12.29 8.35
N ARG A 73 -1.02 13.40 8.97
CA ARG A 73 -1.37 13.69 10.36
C ARG A 73 -2.21 14.95 10.36
N ASP A 74 -3.47 14.83 10.75
CA ASP A 74 -4.40 15.95 10.78
C ASP A 74 -4.10 16.97 11.90
N LYS A 75 -4.92 17.99 12.02
CA LYS A 75 -4.79 19.04 13.05
C LYS A 75 -5.02 18.51 14.48
N GLU A 76 -5.80 17.45 14.64
CA GLU A 76 -6.05 16.77 15.89
C GLU A 76 -4.90 15.79 16.28
N GLY A 77 -3.95 15.55 15.38
CA GLY A 77 -2.82 14.65 15.61
C GLY A 77 -3.09 13.20 15.21
N THR A 78 -4.26 12.91 14.62
CA THR A 78 -4.59 11.57 14.14
C THR A 78 -3.85 11.27 12.85
N ILE A 79 -3.30 10.06 12.76
CA ILE A 79 -2.66 9.57 11.52
C ILE A 79 -3.73 8.85 10.69
N ASN A 80 -3.87 9.28 9.44
CA ASN A 80 -4.76 8.70 8.45
C ASN A 80 -3.97 8.14 7.27
N CYS A 81 -4.51 7.14 6.60
CA CYS A 81 -3.98 6.58 5.37
C CYS A 81 -5.07 6.64 4.30
N MET A 82 -4.78 7.26 3.19
CA MET A 82 -5.72 7.42 2.08
C MET A 82 -5.04 7.19 0.74
N SER A 83 -5.82 7.04 -0.32
CA SER A 83 -5.28 7.01 -1.68
C SER A 83 -4.66 8.36 -2.03
N ASN A 84 -3.48 8.35 -2.62
CA ASN A 84 -2.81 9.57 -3.12
C ASN A 84 -3.28 9.94 -4.53
N VAL A 85 -4.53 9.63 -4.85
CA VAL A 85 -5.11 9.79 -6.18
C VAL A 85 -6.37 10.65 -6.12
N CYS A 86 -6.43 11.67 -6.94
CA CYS A 86 -7.60 12.53 -7.07
C CYS A 86 -8.78 11.73 -7.65
N THR A 87 -9.94 11.82 -7.00
CA THR A 87 -11.17 11.12 -7.40
C THR A 87 -11.76 11.62 -8.73
N HIS A 88 -11.31 12.78 -9.23
CA HIS A 88 -11.81 13.35 -10.48
C HIS A 88 -11.21 12.66 -11.71
N ARG A 89 -9.88 12.71 -11.87
CA ARG A 89 -9.16 12.16 -13.05
C ARG A 89 -7.84 11.50 -12.67
N ALA A 90 -7.79 10.84 -11.53
CA ALA A 90 -6.66 10.01 -11.07
C ALA A 90 -5.30 10.74 -11.07
N HIS A 91 -5.28 12.06 -10.88
CA HIS A 91 -4.03 12.81 -10.70
C HIS A 91 -3.43 12.53 -9.33
N ILE A 92 -2.11 12.36 -9.24
CA ILE A 92 -1.43 12.23 -7.95
C ILE A 92 -1.56 13.52 -7.16
N LEU A 93 -2.00 13.42 -5.90
CA LEU A 93 -2.31 14.58 -5.06
C LEU A 93 -1.07 15.19 -4.42
N ALA A 94 -0.17 14.40 -3.89
CA ALA A 94 1.07 14.85 -3.27
C ALA A 94 2.27 14.11 -3.88
N LEU A 95 3.27 14.88 -4.34
CA LEU A 95 4.49 14.34 -4.96
C LEU A 95 5.63 14.16 -3.96
N GLY A 96 5.56 14.77 -2.81
CA GLY A 96 6.60 14.72 -1.77
C GLY A 96 6.06 15.02 -0.38
N PRO A 97 6.87 14.77 0.66
CA PRO A 97 6.50 15.08 2.02
C PRO A 97 6.37 16.59 2.24
N GLY A 98 5.48 16.98 3.13
CA GLY A 98 5.27 18.39 3.41
C GLY A 98 4.28 18.66 4.52
N LYS A 99 3.88 19.92 4.62
CA LYS A 99 2.83 20.40 5.55
C LYS A 99 1.72 21.06 4.77
N SER A 100 0.48 20.69 5.06
CA SER A 100 -0.69 21.33 4.50
C SER A 100 -1.90 21.13 5.41
N LYS A 101 -2.80 22.10 5.46
CA LYS A 101 -4.08 21.95 6.17
C LYS A 101 -5.10 21.16 5.36
N ASN A 102 -4.95 21.19 4.04
CA ASN A 102 -5.74 20.45 3.07
C ASN A 102 -4.86 20.17 1.85
N ILE A 103 -5.23 19.19 1.06
CA ILE A 103 -4.52 18.80 -0.16
C ILE A 103 -5.28 19.36 -1.35
N THR A 104 -4.61 20.13 -2.21
CA THR A 104 -5.22 20.67 -3.42
C THR A 104 -4.65 19.96 -4.63
N CYS A 105 -5.53 19.35 -5.43
CA CYS A 105 -5.13 18.72 -6.68
C CYS A 105 -4.63 19.77 -7.67
N ALA A 106 -3.41 19.61 -8.14
CA ALA A 106 -2.77 20.56 -9.06
C ALA A 106 -3.44 20.61 -10.44
N TYR A 107 -4.24 19.59 -10.80
CA TYR A 107 -4.84 19.51 -12.12
C TYR A 107 -6.06 20.43 -12.27
N HIS A 108 -7.04 20.38 -11.35
CA HIS A 108 -8.28 21.18 -11.44
C HIS A 108 -8.68 21.84 -10.12
N GLY A 109 -7.79 21.89 -9.12
CA GLY A 109 -8.02 22.61 -7.87
C GLY A 109 -8.96 21.90 -6.87
N GLY A 110 -9.32 20.63 -7.09
CA GLY A 110 -10.10 19.86 -6.11
C GLY A 110 -9.40 19.82 -4.77
N SER A 111 -10.10 20.09 -3.67
CA SER A 111 -9.54 20.15 -2.33
C SER A 111 -10.02 18.97 -1.47
N PHE A 112 -9.10 18.38 -0.73
CA PHE A 112 -9.32 17.23 0.15
C PHE A 112 -8.82 17.58 1.55
N ASP A 113 -9.51 17.15 2.59
CA ASP A 113 -9.01 17.26 3.95
C ASP A 113 -7.92 16.19 4.23
N LEU A 114 -7.40 16.17 5.45
CA LEU A 114 -6.37 15.21 5.87
C LEU A 114 -6.95 13.99 6.61
N LYS A 115 -8.27 13.77 6.50
CA LYS A 115 -8.98 12.67 7.18
C LYS A 115 -9.42 11.60 6.22
#